data_0ba7216a6f4c6e289ef201ac60a48ec3
#
_entry.id   0ba7216a6f4c6e289ef201ac60a48ec3
#
_cell.length_a   1.000
_cell.length_b   1.000
_cell.length_c   1.000
_cell.angle_alpha   90.00
_cell.angle_beta   90.00
_cell.angle_gamma   90.00
#
_symmetry.space_group_name_H-M   'P 1'
#
loop_
_entity.id
_entity.type
_entity.pdbx_description
1 polymer ?
#
loop_
_entity_poly.entity_id
_entity_poly.type
_entity_poly.pdbx_seq_one_letter_code
_entity_poly.pdbx_strand_id
1 'polypeptide(L)'
;KLAFQVRTSQRDGKFFFTVLDKDNAANDQTFEIAKTLGGKWDQHYEIRIGENFFPALVRWNVAAKDWNIASYRPEDWVAADGTPDGRPLRLDEISKSRVAEAKCSGCHTTGYEFYKDAAAGHWKARGQGELGIACERCHGPASKHVAEAEQAKAGGKKLAADATTIVHP
;
A
#
# COMPACT_ATOMS: atom_id res chain seq x y z
N LYS A 1 19.37 -10.44 -12.88
CA LYS A 1 18.91 -9.48 -13.91
C LYS A 1 17.41 -9.67 -14.05
N LEU A 2 16.61 -8.61 -13.99
CA LEU A 2 15.17 -8.76 -14.09
C LEU A 2 14.75 -9.10 -15.51
N ALA A 3 13.78 -9.95 -15.63
CA ALA A 3 13.19 -10.39 -16.88
C ALA A 3 12.35 -9.30 -17.57
N PHE A 4 11.98 -8.25 -16.86
CA PHE A 4 11.08 -7.23 -17.37
C PHE A 4 11.65 -5.83 -17.08
N GLN A 5 11.12 -4.86 -17.80
CA GLN A 5 11.33 -3.44 -17.54
C GLN A 5 10.01 -2.82 -17.10
N VAL A 6 10.10 -1.78 -16.28
CA VAL A 6 8.94 -0.99 -15.87
C VAL A 6 9.11 0.43 -16.40
N ARG A 7 8.07 0.91 -17.08
CA ARG A 7 7.96 2.30 -17.54
C ARG A 7 6.92 3.01 -16.72
N THR A 8 7.23 4.22 -16.27
CA THR A 8 6.25 5.11 -15.65
C THR A 8 5.66 6.06 -16.70
N SER A 9 4.40 6.40 -16.55
CA SER A 9 3.73 7.40 -17.39
C SER A 9 2.64 8.14 -16.60
N GLN A 10 2.27 9.31 -17.11
CA GLN A 10 1.16 10.11 -16.59
C GLN A 10 0.20 10.42 -17.74
N ARG A 11 -1.09 10.28 -17.47
CA ARG A 11 -2.17 10.57 -18.41
C ARG A 11 -3.42 11.00 -17.64
N ASP A 12 -4.04 12.11 -18.01
CA ASP A 12 -5.27 12.62 -17.42
C ASP A 12 -5.20 12.74 -15.89
N GLY A 13 -4.08 13.24 -15.37
CA GLY A 13 -3.83 13.41 -13.95
C GLY A 13 -3.57 12.12 -13.17
N LYS A 14 -3.57 10.97 -13.83
CA LYS A 14 -3.29 9.65 -13.25
C LYS A 14 -1.90 9.18 -13.61
N PHE A 15 -1.33 8.36 -12.73
CA PHE A 15 -0.02 7.75 -12.91
C PHE A 15 -0.16 6.27 -13.20
N PHE A 16 0.75 5.74 -14.01
CA PHE A 16 0.71 4.35 -14.45
C PHE A 16 2.10 3.72 -14.40
N PHE A 17 2.12 2.42 -14.11
CA PHE A 17 3.23 1.52 -14.41
C PHE A 17 2.88 0.65 -15.60
N THR A 18 3.77 0.60 -16.57
CA THR A 18 3.71 -0.40 -17.64
C THR A 18 4.84 -1.40 -17.44
N VAL A 19 4.48 -2.65 -17.23
CA VAL A 19 5.42 -3.77 -17.20
C VAL A 19 5.62 -4.20 -18.65
N LEU A 20 6.85 -4.11 -19.11
CA LEU A 20 7.23 -4.39 -20.49
C LEU A 20 7.74 -5.83 -20.59
N ASP A 21 7.14 -6.58 -21.49
CA ASP A 21 7.66 -7.89 -21.90
C ASP A 21 8.76 -7.68 -22.96
N LYS A 22 9.96 -8.17 -22.68
CA LYS A 22 11.13 -7.99 -23.58
C LYS A 22 10.96 -8.67 -24.92
N ASP A 23 10.22 -9.76 -24.93
CA ASP A 23 10.13 -10.65 -26.08
C ASP A 23 8.90 -10.36 -26.93
N ASN A 24 7.86 -9.78 -26.34
CA ASN A 24 6.62 -9.48 -27.05
C ASN A 24 5.86 -8.29 -26.44
N ALA A 25 5.98 -7.13 -27.07
CA ALA A 25 5.30 -5.91 -26.63
C ALA A 25 3.75 -6.03 -26.60
N ALA A 26 3.16 -7.02 -27.27
CA ALA A 26 1.73 -7.29 -27.17
C ALA A 26 1.32 -7.81 -25.76
N ASN A 27 2.29 -8.26 -24.98
CA ASN A 27 2.10 -8.70 -23.61
C ASN A 27 2.33 -7.57 -22.58
N ASP A 28 2.68 -6.37 -23.00
CA ASP A 28 2.86 -5.23 -22.10
C ASP A 28 1.58 -4.98 -21.32
N GLN A 29 1.73 -4.76 -20.02
CA GLN A 29 0.60 -4.56 -19.11
C GLN A 29 0.72 -3.23 -18.40
N THR A 30 -0.31 -2.40 -18.53
CA THR A 30 -0.37 -1.09 -17.90
C THR A 30 -1.35 -1.09 -16.73
N PHE A 31 -0.87 -0.63 -15.57
CA PHE A 31 -1.63 -0.55 -14.33
C PHE A 31 -1.70 0.88 -13.83
N GLU A 32 -2.88 1.30 -13.37
CA GLU A 32 -3.04 2.57 -12.67
C GLU A 32 -2.38 2.48 -11.29
N ILE A 33 -1.53 3.46 -10.96
CA ILE A 33 -1.01 3.66 -9.61
C ILE A 33 -2.11 4.38 -8.83
N ALA A 34 -2.74 3.66 -7.91
CA ALA A 34 -3.90 4.18 -7.19
C ALA A 34 -3.53 4.79 -5.85
N LYS A 35 -2.48 4.27 -5.20
CA LYS A 35 -2.03 4.75 -3.89
C LYS A 35 -0.51 4.70 -3.77
N THR A 36 0.00 5.53 -2.87
CA THR A 36 1.40 5.52 -2.43
C THR A 36 1.46 5.24 -0.94
N LEU A 37 2.48 4.50 -0.51
CA LEU A 37 2.73 4.18 0.88
C LEU A 37 4.17 4.53 1.24
N GLY A 38 4.35 5.19 2.39
CA GLY A 38 5.66 5.66 2.82
C GLY A 38 6.06 6.97 2.16
N GLY A 39 7.38 7.21 2.03
CA GLY A 39 7.91 8.44 1.42
C GLY A 39 9.08 9.05 2.19
N LYS A 40 9.43 8.53 3.37
CA LYS A 40 10.61 8.98 4.13
C LYS A 40 11.89 8.26 3.67
N TRP A 41 11.81 6.95 3.52
CA TRP A 41 12.92 6.07 3.14
C TRP A 41 12.70 5.46 1.76
N ASP A 42 11.60 4.74 1.65
CA ASP A 42 11.09 4.14 0.43
C ASP A 42 9.65 4.59 0.21
N GLN A 43 9.28 4.76 -1.05
CA GLN A 43 7.91 4.94 -1.46
C GLN A 43 7.45 3.71 -2.23
N HIS A 44 6.48 3.01 -1.66
CA HIS A 44 5.80 1.88 -2.28
C HIS A 44 4.53 2.35 -2.99
N TYR A 45 4.03 1.52 -3.86
CA TYR A 45 2.85 1.84 -4.66
C TYR A 45 1.86 0.69 -4.63
N GLU A 46 0.59 1.03 -4.68
CA GLU A 46 -0.50 0.09 -4.94
C GLU A 46 -1.09 0.38 -6.31
N ILE A 47 -1.16 -0.66 -7.13
CA ILE A 47 -1.80 -0.64 -8.43
C ILE A 47 -3.22 -1.18 -8.34
N ARG A 48 -4.09 -0.68 -9.20
CA ARG A 48 -5.47 -1.16 -9.30
C ARG A 48 -5.57 -2.29 -10.31
N ILE A 49 -6.16 -3.41 -9.91
CA ILE A 49 -6.55 -4.51 -10.78
C ILE A 49 -8.00 -4.87 -10.46
N GLY A 50 -8.91 -4.53 -11.37
CA GLY A 50 -10.35 -4.60 -11.09
C GLY A 50 -10.74 -3.72 -9.91
N GLU A 51 -11.43 -4.29 -8.94
CA GLU A 51 -11.90 -3.59 -7.74
C GLU A 51 -10.92 -3.65 -6.56
N ASN A 52 -9.78 -4.32 -6.72
CA ASN A 52 -8.82 -4.48 -5.65
C ASN A 52 -7.48 -3.80 -5.95
N PHE A 53 -6.70 -3.61 -4.89
CA PHE A 53 -5.36 -3.05 -4.96
C PHE A 53 -4.32 -4.13 -4.72
N PHE A 54 -3.18 -3.99 -5.39
CA PHE A 54 -2.06 -4.93 -5.29
C PHE A 54 -0.76 -4.15 -5.09
N PRO A 55 0.16 -4.63 -4.25
CA PRO A 55 1.49 -4.03 -4.15
C PRO A 55 2.16 -4.03 -5.51
N ALA A 56 2.70 -2.90 -5.91
CA ALA A 56 3.41 -2.78 -7.17
C ALA A 56 4.77 -3.49 -7.10
N LEU A 57 5.26 -3.82 -8.28
CA LEU A 57 6.50 -4.51 -8.55
C LEU A 57 7.75 -3.74 -8.13
N VAL A 58 7.68 -2.42 -8.20
CA VAL A 58 8.79 -1.51 -7.95
C VAL A 58 8.47 -0.53 -6.83
N ARG A 59 9.53 -0.04 -6.18
CA ARG A 59 9.50 1.02 -5.18
C ARG A 59 10.52 2.10 -5.53
N TRP A 60 10.30 3.29 -5.07
CA TRP A 60 11.26 4.39 -5.15
C TRP A 60 12.08 4.45 -3.86
N ASN A 61 13.40 4.37 -3.97
CA ASN A 61 14.30 4.65 -2.85
C ASN A 61 14.57 6.15 -2.78
N VAL A 62 14.13 6.79 -1.70
CA VAL A 62 14.17 8.25 -1.55
C VAL A 62 15.60 8.76 -1.41
N ALA A 63 16.45 8.04 -0.69
CA ALA A 63 17.83 8.44 -0.45
C ALA A 63 18.70 8.26 -1.70
N ALA A 64 18.56 7.12 -2.37
CA ALA A 64 19.29 6.81 -3.59
C ALA A 64 18.74 7.54 -4.82
N LYS A 65 17.53 8.07 -4.75
CA LYS A 65 16.79 8.64 -5.89
C LYS A 65 16.74 7.69 -7.07
N ASP A 66 16.45 6.43 -6.79
CA ASP A 66 16.46 5.36 -7.78
C ASP A 66 15.32 4.37 -7.56
N TRP A 67 14.97 3.66 -8.64
CA TRP A 67 13.97 2.62 -8.64
C TRP A 67 14.59 1.28 -8.24
N ASN A 68 13.96 0.61 -7.29
CA ASN A 68 14.31 -0.73 -6.87
C ASN A 68 13.12 -1.65 -7.01
N ILE A 69 13.41 -2.96 -7.05
CA ILE A 69 12.33 -3.94 -6.92
C ILE A 69 11.74 -3.79 -5.54
N ALA A 70 10.41 -3.76 -5.46
CA ALA A 70 9.74 -3.86 -4.20
C ALA A 70 10.14 -5.18 -3.53
N SER A 71 10.55 -5.12 -2.28
CA SER A 71 11.04 -6.27 -1.51
C SER A 71 9.97 -7.36 -1.25
N TYR A 72 8.76 -7.17 -1.76
CA TYR A 72 7.70 -8.16 -1.75
C TYR A 72 7.85 -9.07 -2.95
N ARG A 73 8.63 -10.11 -2.77
CA ARG A 73 8.72 -11.29 -3.62
C ARG A 73 8.59 -10.99 -5.12
N PRO A 74 9.69 -10.66 -5.80
CA PRO A 74 9.71 -10.48 -7.26
C PRO A 74 9.08 -11.68 -8.00
N GLU A 75 9.22 -12.87 -7.39
CA GLU A 75 8.64 -14.12 -7.89
C GLU A 75 7.11 -14.11 -8.02
N ASP A 76 6.44 -13.21 -7.32
CA ASP A 76 4.98 -13.10 -7.44
C ASP A 76 4.53 -12.34 -8.69
N TRP A 77 5.47 -11.73 -9.38
CA TRP A 77 5.27 -10.97 -10.62
C TRP A 77 5.91 -11.62 -11.83
N VAL A 78 6.55 -12.75 -11.63
CA VAL A 78 7.28 -13.49 -12.66
C VAL A 78 6.76 -14.92 -12.73
N ALA A 79 6.44 -15.39 -13.91
CA ALA A 79 6.00 -16.77 -14.11
C ALA A 79 7.17 -17.73 -13.94
N ALA A 80 6.96 -18.80 -13.18
CA ALA A 80 7.89 -19.91 -13.03
C ALA A 80 7.75 -20.87 -14.22
N ASP A 81 8.07 -20.40 -15.41
CA ASP A 81 7.96 -21.18 -16.65
C ASP A 81 9.28 -21.85 -17.06
N GLY A 82 10.29 -21.82 -16.19
CA GLY A 82 11.60 -22.41 -16.44
C GLY A 82 12.55 -21.55 -17.27
N THR A 83 12.14 -20.36 -17.68
CA THR A 83 13.06 -19.41 -18.31
C THR A 83 13.96 -18.77 -17.25
N PRO A 84 15.27 -18.57 -17.52
CA PRO A 84 16.20 -18.02 -16.53
C PRO A 84 15.79 -16.66 -15.97
N ASP A 85 15.06 -15.91 -16.74
CA ASP A 85 14.63 -14.56 -16.40
C ASP A 85 13.12 -14.46 -16.08
N GLY A 86 12.32 -15.52 -16.30
CA GLY A 86 10.86 -15.53 -16.16
C GLY A 86 10.16 -14.47 -17.03
N ARG A 87 8.96 -14.67 -17.43
CA ARG A 87 8.15 -13.62 -18.06
C ARG A 87 7.31 -12.90 -17.01
N PRO A 88 6.91 -11.63 -17.23
CA PRO A 88 5.94 -10.97 -16.37
C PRO A 88 4.64 -11.79 -16.29
N LEU A 89 4.07 -11.86 -15.08
CA LEU A 89 2.75 -12.47 -14.91
C LEU A 89 1.69 -11.66 -15.65
N ARG A 90 0.76 -12.36 -16.26
CA ARG A 90 -0.43 -11.76 -16.85
C ARG A 90 -1.43 -11.41 -15.74
N LEU A 91 -2.38 -10.52 -16.03
CA LEU A 91 -3.39 -10.08 -15.06
C LEU A 91 -4.16 -11.23 -14.41
N ASP A 92 -4.46 -12.26 -15.18
CA ASP A 92 -5.18 -13.45 -14.72
C ASP A 92 -4.32 -14.42 -13.89
N GLU A 93 -3.00 -14.29 -13.98
CA GLU A 93 -2.03 -15.10 -13.26
C GLU A 93 -1.62 -14.49 -11.92
N ILE A 94 -1.86 -13.18 -11.71
CA ILE A 94 -1.52 -12.51 -10.46
C ILE A 94 -2.37 -13.10 -9.33
N SER A 95 -1.71 -13.63 -8.32
CA SER A 95 -2.37 -14.31 -7.22
C SER A 95 -3.33 -13.40 -6.46
N LYS A 96 -4.59 -13.77 -6.39
CA LYS A 96 -5.63 -13.08 -5.59
C LYS A 96 -5.30 -13.05 -4.10
N SER A 97 -4.34 -13.84 -3.63
CA SER A 97 -3.85 -13.80 -2.25
C SER A 97 -2.97 -12.58 -1.95
N ARG A 98 -2.58 -11.81 -2.99
CA ARG A 98 -1.73 -10.61 -2.90
C ARG A 98 -2.50 -9.31 -2.80
N VAL A 99 -3.81 -9.37 -2.68
CA VAL A 99 -4.64 -8.18 -2.50
C VAL A 99 -4.15 -7.37 -1.30
N ALA A 100 -3.88 -6.08 -1.51
CA ALA A 100 -3.33 -5.19 -0.49
C ALA A 100 -4.27 -5.03 0.70
N GLU A 101 -5.58 -5.02 0.47
CA GLU A 101 -6.60 -4.97 1.51
C GLU A 101 -6.49 -6.13 2.50
N ALA A 102 -6.12 -7.32 2.02
CA ALA A 102 -5.97 -8.50 2.86
C ALA A 102 -4.67 -8.52 3.67
N LYS A 103 -3.61 -7.87 3.18
CA LYS A 103 -2.24 -8.04 3.68
C LYS A 103 -1.60 -6.76 4.23
N CYS A 104 -1.91 -5.61 3.64
CA CYS A 104 -1.19 -4.37 3.90
C CYS A 104 -2.11 -3.31 4.54
N SER A 105 -3.26 -3.09 3.93
CA SER A 105 -4.13 -1.95 4.26
C SER A 105 -4.62 -1.97 5.70
N GLY A 106 -4.87 -3.15 6.28
CA GLY A 106 -5.29 -3.28 7.68
C GLY A 106 -4.29 -2.70 8.67
N CYS A 107 -2.98 -2.75 8.37
CA CYS A 107 -1.94 -2.17 9.21
C CYS A 107 -1.56 -0.73 8.78
N HIS A 108 -1.68 -0.43 7.49
CA HIS A 108 -1.28 0.85 6.92
C HIS A 108 -2.40 1.90 6.83
N THR A 109 -3.52 1.67 7.49
CA THR A 109 -4.62 2.62 7.64
C THR A 109 -5.07 2.71 9.09
N THR A 110 -5.77 3.78 9.44
CA THR A 110 -6.36 3.98 10.76
C THR A 110 -7.88 4.06 10.64
N GLY A 111 -8.62 3.33 11.49
CA GLY A 111 -10.08 3.37 11.55
C GLY A 111 -10.82 2.58 10.47
N TYR A 112 -10.12 1.98 9.50
CA TYR A 112 -10.72 1.09 8.50
C TYR A 112 -10.63 -0.37 8.92
N GLU A 113 -11.70 -1.12 8.65
CA GLU A 113 -11.74 -2.57 8.68
C GLU A 113 -11.92 -3.10 7.26
N PHE A 114 -11.05 -4.02 6.85
CA PHE A 114 -11.09 -4.64 5.53
C PHE A 114 -11.66 -6.05 5.62
N TYR A 115 -12.60 -6.38 4.75
CA TYR A 115 -13.25 -7.69 4.72
C TYR A 115 -13.48 -8.16 3.28
N LYS A 116 -13.54 -9.46 3.08
CA LYS A 116 -13.91 -10.04 1.80
C LYS A 116 -15.43 -10.13 1.71
N ASP A 117 -15.99 -9.39 0.78
CA ASP A 117 -17.41 -9.46 0.48
C ASP A 117 -17.67 -10.68 -0.41
N ALA A 118 -18.36 -11.68 0.12
CA ALA A 118 -18.65 -12.92 -0.58
C ALA A 118 -19.58 -12.71 -1.79
N ALA A 119 -20.53 -11.79 -1.71
CA ALA A 119 -21.45 -11.51 -2.78
C ALA A 119 -20.81 -10.72 -3.91
N ALA A 120 -19.95 -9.77 -3.58
CA ALA A 120 -19.21 -8.96 -4.57
C ALA A 120 -17.97 -9.66 -5.12
N GLY A 121 -17.44 -10.66 -4.43
CA GLY A 121 -16.25 -11.40 -4.84
C GLY A 121 -14.92 -10.65 -4.68
N HIS A 122 -14.94 -9.45 -4.08
CA HIS A 122 -13.75 -8.63 -3.87
C HIS A 122 -13.67 -8.10 -2.44
N TRP A 123 -12.55 -7.47 -2.09
CA TRP A 123 -12.34 -6.85 -0.79
C TRP A 123 -13.01 -5.48 -0.72
N LYS A 124 -13.58 -5.17 0.42
CA LYS A 124 -14.19 -3.89 0.76
C LYS A 124 -13.66 -3.35 2.07
N ALA A 125 -13.80 -2.05 2.26
CA ALA A 125 -13.53 -1.39 3.53
C ALA A 125 -14.83 -0.88 4.15
N ARG A 126 -14.88 -0.88 5.48
CA ARG A 126 -15.93 -0.21 6.27
C ARG A 126 -15.29 0.59 7.39
N GLY A 127 -16.05 1.52 7.96
CA GLY A 127 -15.58 2.45 8.97
C GLY A 127 -15.26 3.82 8.39
N GLN A 128 -14.86 4.72 9.28
CA GLN A 128 -14.36 6.06 8.93
C GLN A 128 -12.93 6.15 9.41
N GLY A 129 -12.02 6.56 8.55
CA GLY A 129 -10.63 6.57 8.92
C GLY A 129 -9.75 7.31 7.94
N GLU A 130 -8.46 7.18 8.15
CA GLU A 130 -7.41 7.84 7.39
C GLU A 130 -6.58 6.83 6.60
N LEU A 131 -6.16 7.23 5.40
CA LEU A 131 -5.17 6.50 4.62
C LEU A 131 -3.78 6.80 5.18
N GLY A 132 -3.40 6.06 6.21
CA GLY A 132 -2.12 6.20 6.89
C GLY A 132 -2.17 5.65 8.32
N ILE A 133 -0.99 5.54 8.92
CA ILE A 133 -0.85 5.10 10.31
C ILE A 133 -0.85 6.35 11.19
N ALA A 134 -1.99 6.69 11.76
CA ALA A 134 -2.11 7.72 12.79
C ALA A 134 -1.86 7.11 14.18
N CYS A 135 -1.67 7.97 15.19
CA CYS A 135 -1.46 7.55 16.57
C CYS A 135 -2.57 6.62 17.08
N GLU A 136 -3.80 6.88 16.67
CA GLU A 136 -4.98 6.09 17.03
C GLU A 136 -4.95 4.64 16.53
N ARG A 137 -4.10 4.31 15.56
CA ARG A 137 -3.95 2.94 15.08
C ARG A 137 -3.41 2.01 16.17
N CYS A 138 -2.52 2.52 17.02
CA CYS A 138 -1.92 1.76 18.12
C CYS A 138 -2.55 2.12 19.47
N HIS A 139 -2.89 3.39 19.65
CA HIS A 139 -3.34 3.92 20.94
C HIS A 139 -4.86 3.99 21.09
N GLY A 140 -5.62 3.58 20.05
CA GLY A 140 -7.08 3.69 20.06
C GLY A 140 -7.57 5.13 19.90
N PRO A 141 -8.90 5.37 19.96
CA PRO A 141 -9.50 6.70 19.78
C PRO A 141 -8.96 7.72 20.81
N ALA A 142 -8.38 8.82 20.32
CA ALA A 142 -7.65 9.78 21.15
C ALA A 142 -8.39 11.09 21.44
N SER A 143 -9.64 11.27 21.01
CA SER A 143 -10.37 12.53 21.15
C SER A 143 -10.47 13.05 22.60
N LYS A 144 -10.71 12.17 23.56
CA LYS A 144 -10.71 12.53 24.99
C LYS A 144 -9.33 12.94 25.49
N HIS A 145 -8.31 12.19 25.09
CA HIS A 145 -6.90 12.49 25.43
C HIS A 145 -6.46 13.85 24.90
N VAL A 146 -6.80 14.16 23.66
CA VAL A 146 -6.52 15.45 23.03
C VAL A 146 -7.20 16.58 23.80
N ALA A 147 -8.48 16.45 24.14
CA ALA A 147 -9.21 17.45 24.89
C ALA A 147 -8.59 17.70 26.28
N GLU A 148 -8.18 16.66 27.00
CA GLU A 148 -7.49 16.77 28.28
C GLU A 148 -6.12 17.45 28.15
N ALA A 149 -5.36 17.10 27.11
CA ALA A 149 -4.06 17.72 26.84
C ALA A 149 -4.19 19.21 26.52
N GLU A 150 -5.20 19.61 25.74
CA GLU A 150 -5.49 21.01 25.44
C GLU A 150 -5.89 21.81 26.70
N GLN A 151 -6.74 21.22 27.53
CA GLN A 151 -7.14 21.84 28.83
C GLN A 151 -5.94 22.00 29.77
N ALA A 152 -5.10 20.98 29.90
CA ALA A 152 -3.89 21.06 30.71
C ALA A 152 -2.94 22.14 30.18
N LYS A 153 -2.73 22.20 28.88
CA LYS A 153 -1.91 23.24 28.23
C LYS A 153 -2.47 24.65 28.46
N ALA A 154 -3.78 24.84 28.31
CA ALA A 154 -4.43 26.11 28.56
C ALA A 154 -4.29 26.56 30.04
N GLY A 155 -4.30 25.61 30.97
CA GLY A 155 -4.07 25.84 32.40
C GLY A 155 -2.60 25.94 32.81
N GLY A 156 -1.65 25.92 31.86
CA GLY A 156 -0.21 25.95 32.15
C GLY A 156 0.32 24.69 32.85
N LYS A 157 -0.41 23.58 32.76
CA LYS A 157 -0.07 22.30 33.38
C LYS A 157 0.40 21.29 32.33
N LYS A 158 1.19 20.32 32.75
CA LYS A 158 1.48 19.14 31.95
C LYS A 158 0.39 18.09 32.16
N LEU A 159 0.03 17.37 31.12
CA LEU A 159 -0.83 16.20 31.25
C LEU A 159 -0.12 15.16 32.14
N ALA A 160 -0.87 14.50 32.99
CA ALA A 160 -0.32 13.44 33.83
C ALA A 160 0.15 12.25 32.97
N ALA A 161 1.28 11.65 33.38
CA ALA A 161 1.86 10.52 32.62
C ALA A 161 0.99 9.26 32.65
N ASP A 162 0.06 9.18 33.61
CA ASP A 162 -0.89 8.10 33.83
C ASP A 162 -2.29 8.40 33.28
N ALA A 163 -2.40 9.39 32.38
CA ALA A 163 -3.67 9.71 31.74
C ALA A 163 -4.28 8.47 31.08
N THR A 164 -5.41 8.00 31.61
CA THR A 164 -6.07 6.75 31.21
C THR A 164 -6.97 6.90 29.97
N THR A 165 -6.96 8.07 29.36
CA THR A 165 -7.79 8.41 28.20
C THR A 165 -7.21 7.96 26.85
N ILE A 166 -6.05 7.33 26.90
CA ILE A 166 -5.39 6.71 25.72
C ILE A 166 -4.90 5.31 26.09
N VAL A 167 -4.95 4.41 25.14
CA VAL A 167 -4.39 3.06 25.31
C VAL A 167 -2.88 3.11 25.16
N HIS A 168 -2.16 2.50 26.09
CA HIS A 168 -0.72 2.29 26.00
C HIS A 168 -0.48 0.89 25.44
N PRO A 169 0.08 0.75 24.21
CA PRO A 169 0.34 -0.54 23.57
C PRO A 169 1.46 -1.32 24.27
#